data_29f523fb3878ae1da2b78fb0e32a7ba1
#
_entry.id   29f523fb3878ae1da2b78fb0e32a7ba1
#
_cell.length_a   1.000
_cell.length_b   1.000
_cell.length_c   1.000
_cell.angle_alpha   90.00
_cell.angle_beta   90.00
_cell.angle_gamma   90.00
#
_symmetry.space_group_name_H-M   'P 1'
#
loop_
_entity.id
_entity.type
_entity.pdbx_description
1 polymer ?
#
loop_
_entity_poly.entity_id
_entity_poly.type
_entity_poly.pdbx_seq_one_letter_code
_entity_poly.pdbx_strand_id
1 'polypeptide(L)'
;MAYAVKGSPLARDLWLYKAGRPESGAAGSRLLLLLLAFLHDHGSRVWRQAGMAVPSHACVVPSGRGRPGPHPLRALAAPYLALPWVTVCPRPGGDPWARSLDVDRFRAGPEATGAEVLLLDDTWASGASAQSAAVALKQAGARAVAVVVIGRHVPHRRPQVNRLRP
;
A
#
# COMPACT_ATOMS: atom_id res chain seq x y z
N MET A 1 6.00 -4.23 -8.40
CA MET A 1 4.98 -5.03 -7.67
C MET A 1 5.34 -6.50 -7.79
N ALA A 2 5.47 -7.19 -6.66
CA ALA A 2 5.71 -8.63 -6.63
C ALA A 2 4.40 -9.40 -6.41
N TYR A 3 4.32 -10.66 -6.83
CA TYR A 3 3.12 -11.48 -6.62
C TYR A 3 3.20 -12.23 -5.30
N ALA A 4 2.24 -11.97 -4.41
CA ALA A 4 2.07 -12.66 -3.13
C ALA A 4 1.11 -13.85 -3.31
N VAL A 5 1.62 -14.96 -3.79
CA VAL A 5 0.85 -16.20 -3.94
C VAL A 5 0.73 -16.86 -2.57
N LYS A 6 -0.45 -17.41 -2.24
CA LYS A 6 -0.67 -18.11 -0.96
C LYS A 6 0.39 -19.20 -0.76
N GLY A 7 1.06 -19.18 0.39
CA GLY A 7 2.15 -20.10 0.73
C GLY A 7 3.55 -19.65 0.28
N SER A 8 3.67 -18.56 -0.51
CA SER A 8 4.98 -18.01 -0.86
C SER A 8 5.65 -17.29 0.31
N PRO A 9 6.99 -17.15 0.30
CA PRO A 9 7.73 -16.38 1.30
C PRO A 9 7.19 -14.95 1.43
N LEU A 10 6.92 -14.27 0.33
CA LEU A 10 6.37 -12.90 0.32
C LEU A 10 5.00 -12.83 1.01
N ALA A 11 4.09 -13.77 0.73
CA ALA A 11 2.78 -13.79 1.39
C ALA A 11 2.90 -14.03 2.90
N ARG A 12 3.87 -14.86 3.32
CA ARG A 12 4.19 -15.09 4.73
C ARG A 12 4.73 -13.82 5.38
N ASP A 13 5.67 -13.12 4.74
CA ASP A 13 6.26 -11.88 5.28
C ASP A 13 5.21 -10.77 5.41
N LEU A 14 4.34 -10.58 4.40
CA LEU A 14 3.22 -9.62 4.44
C LEU A 14 2.22 -9.90 5.57
N TRP A 15 2.10 -11.15 6.01
CA TRP A 15 1.29 -11.50 7.16
C TRP A 15 2.05 -11.28 8.47
N LEU A 16 3.31 -11.75 8.56
CA LEU A 16 4.13 -11.74 9.78
C LEU A 16 4.45 -10.33 10.24
N TYR A 17 4.84 -9.41 9.36
CA TYR A 17 5.31 -8.08 9.77
C TYR A 17 4.25 -7.27 10.53
N LYS A 18 2.96 -7.61 10.35
CA LYS A 18 1.82 -7.01 11.06
C LYS A 18 1.47 -7.71 12.36
N ALA A 19 2.06 -8.87 12.64
CA ALA A 19 1.57 -9.76 13.71
C ALA A 19 2.08 -9.39 15.11
N GLY A 20 3.11 -8.51 15.22
CA GLY A 20 3.70 -8.16 16.52
C GLY A 20 4.39 -9.35 17.20
N ARG A 21 4.90 -10.32 16.43
CA ARG A 21 5.61 -11.52 16.91
C ARG A 21 7.12 -11.31 16.81
N PRO A 22 7.96 -12.16 17.44
CA PRO A 22 9.42 -12.05 17.32
C PRO A 22 9.93 -12.03 15.88
N GLU A 23 9.30 -12.79 14.98
CA GLU A 23 9.70 -12.85 13.56
C GLU A 23 9.25 -11.63 12.72
N SER A 24 8.43 -10.74 13.28
CA SER A 24 7.90 -9.57 12.58
C SER A 24 9.00 -8.61 12.12
N GLY A 25 10.05 -8.46 12.92
CA GLY A 25 11.20 -7.61 12.58
C GLY A 25 11.92 -8.09 11.32
N ALA A 26 12.26 -9.37 11.25
CA ALA A 26 12.94 -9.94 10.08
C ALA A 26 12.04 -9.91 8.82
N ALA A 27 10.73 -10.18 8.96
CA ALA A 27 9.78 -10.05 7.87
C ALA A 27 9.67 -8.60 7.38
N GLY A 28 9.58 -7.64 8.30
CA GLY A 28 9.56 -6.21 7.99
C GLY A 28 10.81 -5.77 7.24
N SER A 29 12.01 -6.18 7.69
CA SER A 29 13.27 -5.85 7.02
C SER A 29 13.32 -6.36 5.58
N ARG A 30 12.85 -7.58 5.31
CA ARG A 30 12.79 -8.12 3.95
C ARG A 30 11.84 -7.33 3.05
N LEU A 31 10.65 -6.96 3.58
CA LEU A 31 9.69 -6.13 2.85
C LEU A 31 10.23 -4.74 2.58
N LEU A 32 10.92 -4.13 3.54
CA LEU A 32 11.56 -2.84 3.38
C LEU A 32 12.65 -2.88 2.30
N LEU A 33 13.53 -3.88 2.34
CA LEU A 33 14.58 -4.04 1.32
C LEU A 33 13.96 -4.20 -0.08
N LEU A 34 12.90 -4.99 -0.23
CA LEU A 34 12.19 -5.14 -1.49
C LEU A 34 11.60 -3.80 -1.98
N LEU A 35 10.99 -3.02 -1.08
CA LEU A 35 10.46 -1.69 -1.39
C LEU A 35 11.56 -0.74 -1.83
N LEU A 36 12.65 -0.64 -1.06
CA LEU A 36 13.74 0.29 -1.34
C LEU A 36 14.47 -0.06 -2.64
N ALA A 37 14.73 -1.35 -2.89
CA ALA A 37 15.31 -1.80 -4.16
C ALA A 37 14.40 -1.45 -5.34
N PHE A 38 13.09 -1.69 -5.23
CA PHE A 38 12.14 -1.31 -6.27
C PHE A 38 12.14 0.22 -6.52
N LEU A 39 12.13 1.03 -5.46
CA LEU A 39 12.15 2.49 -5.60
C LEU A 39 13.46 2.97 -6.20
N HIS A 40 14.59 2.36 -5.86
CA HIS A 40 15.90 2.67 -6.44
C HIS A 40 15.94 2.37 -7.94
N ASP A 41 15.52 1.18 -8.34
CA ASP A 41 15.65 0.71 -9.73
C ASP A 41 14.56 1.27 -10.66
N HIS A 42 13.37 1.55 -10.13
CA HIS A 42 12.18 1.86 -10.93
C HIS A 42 11.49 3.17 -10.56
N GLY A 43 11.90 3.83 -9.47
CA GLY A 43 11.24 5.04 -8.97
C GLY A 43 11.09 6.11 -10.04
N SER A 44 12.16 6.47 -10.74
CA SER A 44 12.12 7.50 -11.81
C SER A 44 11.08 7.21 -12.90
N ARG A 45 10.88 5.93 -13.24
CA ARG A 45 9.86 5.51 -14.21
C ARG A 45 8.45 5.65 -13.65
N VAL A 46 8.26 5.26 -12.37
CA VAL A 46 6.97 5.38 -11.67
C VAL A 46 6.58 6.85 -11.54
N TRP A 47 7.53 7.71 -11.14
CA TRP A 47 7.28 9.15 -11.00
C TRP A 47 6.85 9.79 -12.29
N ARG A 48 7.57 9.51 -13.36
CA ARG A 48 7.25 10.03 -14.70
C ARG A 48 5.86 9.60 -15.16
N GLN A 49 5.48 8.34 -14.94
CA GLN A 49 4.14 7.84 -15.28
C GLN A 49 3.03 8.49 -14.44
N ALA A 50 3.34 8.88 -13.20
CA ALA A 50 2.42 9.59 -12.33
C ALA A 50 2.37 11.11 -12.62
N GLY A 51 3.15 11.61 -13.57
CA GLY A 51 3.21 13.04 -13.91
C GLY A 51 3.96 13.89 -12.89
N MET A 52 4.95 13.30 -12.18
CA MET A 52 5.80 14.00 -11.22
C MET A 52 7.29 13.75 -11.50
N ALA A 53 8.16 14.66 -11.06
CA ALA A 53 9.60 14.49 -11.15
C ALA A 53 10.12 13.55 -10.05
N VAL A 54 9.85 13.92 -8.81
CA VAL A 54 10.10 13.10 -7.60
C VAL A 54 8.99 13.37 -6.59
N PRO A 55 8.63 12.42 -5.74
CA PRO A 55 7.67 12.66 -4.66
C PRO A 55 8.20 13.72 -3.67
N SER A 56 7.35 14.64 -3.29
CA SER A 56 7.62 15.61 -2.22
C SER A 56 7.13 15.13 -0.86
N HIS A 57 6.17 14.19 -0.84
CA HIS A 57 5.56 13.64 0.37
C HIS A 57 5.34 12.14 0.24
N ALA A 58 5.27 11.45 1.38
CA ALA A 58 4.87 10.06 1.46
C ALA A 58 3.53 9.91 2.20
N CYS A 59 2.82 8.85 1.90
CA CYS A 59 1.59 8.46 2.57
C CYS A 59 1.48 6.92 2.61
N VAL A 60 0.75 6.38 3.57
CA VAL A 60 0.35 4.96 3.58
C VAL A 60 -1.16 4.84 3.46
N VAL A 61 -1.63 3.81 2.76
CA VAL A 61 -3.05 3.47 2.74
C VAL A 61 -3.50 3.08 4.15
N PRO A 62 -4.56 3.68 4.71
CA PRO A 62 -5.01 3.36 6.06
C PRO A 62 -5.42 1.89 6.20
N SER A 63 -5.05 1.28 7.33
CA SER A 63 -5.51 -0.07 7.65
C SER A 63 -7.01 -0.07 7.99
N GLY A 64 -7.79 -0.94 7.35
CA GLY A 64 -9.21 -1.14 7.71
C GLY A 64 -9.46 -1.74 9.10
N ARG A 65 -8.40 -2.12 9.83
CA ARG A 65 -8.54 -2.80 11.13
C ARG A 65 -8.47 -1.90 12.34
N GLY A 66 -8.41 -0.57 12.18
CA GLY A 66 -8.43 0.38 13.31
C GLY A 66 -7.35 0.11 14.37
N ARG A 67 -6.14 -0.29 13.96
CA ARG A 67 -5.05 -0.58 14.90
C ARG A 67 -4.60 0.71 15.60
N PRO A 68 -4.39 0.67 16.92
CA PRO A 68 -3.77 1.79 17.60
C PRO A 68 -2.30 1.96 17.17
N GLY A 69 -1.83 3.21 17.15
CA GLY A 69 -0.45 3.54 16.78
C GLY A 69 -0.21 3.75 15.28
N PRO A 70 1.04 4.04 14.89
CA PRO A 70 1.40 4.30 13.51
C PRO A 70 1.23 3.04 12.65
N HIS A 71 0.89 3.27 11.36
CA HIS A 71 0.78 2.17 10.40
C HIS A 71 2.11 1.41 10.29
N PRO A 72 2.14 0.05 10.36
CA PRO A 72 3.38 -0.71 10.36
C PRO A 72 4.30 -0.39 9.17
N LEU A 73 3.74 -0.22 7.97
CA LEU A 73 4.52 0.16 6.79
C LEU A 73 5.13 1.57 6.91
N ARG A 74 4.40 2.53 7.52
CA ARG A 74 4.96 3.85 7.80
C ARG A 74 6.13 3.75 8.79
N ALA A 75 5.96 3.01 9.88
CA ALA A 75 7.01 2.83 10.87
C ALA A 75 8.29 2.20 10.26
N LEU A 76 8.14 1.27 9.32
CA LEU A 76 9.25 0.66 8.59
C LEU A 76 9.93 1.63 7.61
N ALA A 77 9.15 2.37 6.83
CA ALA A 77 9.66 3.15 5.69
C ALA A 77 10.13 4.55 6.07
N ALA A 78 9.56 5.16 7.12
CA ALA A 78 9.84 6.54 7.48
C ALA A 78 11.33 6.86 7.74
N PRO A 79 12.12 5.99 8.39
CA PRO A 79 13.55 6.27 8.61
C PRO A 79 14.38 6.33 7.32
N TYR A 80 13.87 5.79 6.21
CA TYR A 80 14.62 5.62 4.96
C TYR A 80 14.15 6.52 3.82
N LEU A 81 12.90 6.99 3.86
CA LEU A 81 12.35 7.79 2.76
C LEU A 81 12.67 9.28 2.87
N ALA A 82 13.01 9.77 4.07
CA ALA A 82 13.34 11.18 4.34
C ALA A 82 12.30 12.18 3.73
N LEU A 83 11.03 11.79 3.66
CA LEU A 83 9.93 12.60 3.14
C LEU A 83 8.96 12.98 4.26
N PRO A 84 8.39 14.19 4.25
CA PRO A 84 7.25 14.51 5.10
C PRO A 84 6.07 13.60 4.77
N TRP A 85 5.20 13.33 5.77
CA TRP A 85 4.13 12.37 5.66
C TRP A 85 2.77 13.05 5.67
N VAL A 86 1.98 12.80 4.62
CA VAL A 86 0.56 13.15 4.58
C VAL A 86 -0.23 12.14 5.40
N THR A 87 -1.18 12.64 6.18
CA THR A 87 -2.11 11.80 6.95
C THR A 87 -3.37 11.54 6.12
N VAL A 88 -3.73 10.26 5.98
CA VAL A 88 -5.02 9.83 5.42
C VAL A 88 -5.74 9.02 6.47
N CYS A 89 -7.01 9.36 6.71
CA CYS A 89 -7.84 8.71 7.73
C CYS A 89 -9.14 8.19 7.12
N PRO A 90 -9.71 7.08 7.63
CA PRO A 90 -11.06 6.66 7.29
C PRO A 90 -12.07 7.75 7.64
N ARG A 91 -13.10 7.91 6.82
CA ARG A 91 -14.26 8.75 7.17
C ARG A 91 -15.20 7.95 8.08
N PRO A 92 -15.88 8.59 9.04
CA PRO A 92 -16.93 7.95 9.82
C PRO A 92 -18.01 7.37 8.90
N GLY A 93 -18.42 6.12 9.13
CA GLY A 93 -19.44 5.43 8.33
C GLY A 93 -18.95 4.78 7.04
N GLY A 94 -17.70 4.95 6.65
CA GLY A 94 -17.10 4.23 5.52
C GLY A 94 -16.93 2.74 5.82
N ASP A 95 -17.18 1.88 4.83
CA ASP A 95 -16.90 0.45 4.94
C ASP A 95 -15.40 0.17 4.77
N PRO A 96 -14.67 -0.20 5.84
CA PRO A 96 -13.24 -0.48 5.74
C PRO A 96 -12.92 -1.73 4.92
N TRP A 97 -13.92 -2.57 4.62
CA TRP A 97 -13.80 -3.82 3.88
C TRP A 97 -14.32 -3.72 2.44
N ALA A 98 -14.82 -2.55 2.03
CA ALA A 98 -15.31 -2.36 0.66
C ALA A 98 -14.26 -2.82 -0.35
N ARG A 99 -14.69 -3.66 -1.31
CA ARG A 99 -13.82 -4.21 -2.37
C ARG A 99 -13.92 -3.41 -3.67
N SER A 100 -14.75 -2.40 -3.70
CA SER A 100 -14.91 -1.43 -4.79
C SER A 100 -14.32 -0.07 -4.41
N LEU A 101 -14.02 0.73 -5.42
CA LEU A 101 -13.67 2.14 -5.23
C LEU A 101 -14.81 2.86 -4.51
N ASP A 102 -14.45 3.57 -3.45
CA ASP A 102 -15.36 4.45 -2.71
C ASP A 102 -14.65 5.80 -2.51
N VAL A 103 -15.18 6.83 -3.13
CA VAL A 103 -14.60 8.19 -3.13
C VAL A 103 -14.72 8.88 -1.78
N ASP A 104 -15.64 8.43 -0.93
CA ASP A 104 -15.90 8.96 0.39
C ASP A 104 -15.29 8.14 1.53
N ARG A 105 -14.58 7.07 1.21
CA ARG A 105 -13.98 6.16 2.19
C ARG A 105 -12.95 6.81 3.09
N PHE A 106 -12.15 7.73 2.55
CA PHE A 106 -11.05 8.37 3.25
C PHE A 106 -11.13 9.89 3.15
N ARG A 107 -10.42 10.56 4.06
CA ARG A 107 -10.05 11.97 3.97
C ARG A 107 -8.55 12.11 4.13
N ALA A 108 -7.93 13.03 3.41
CA ALA A 108 -6.53 13.40 3.55
C ALA A 108 -6.39 14.71 4.32
N GLY A 109 -5.26 14.86 5.00
CA GLY A 109 -4.90 16.09 5.69
C GLY A 109 -4.50 17.21 4.72
N PRO A 110 -4.41 18.47 5.21
CA PRO A 110 -4.08 19.65 4.42
C PRO A 110 -2.65 19.60 3.84
N GLU A 111 -1.78 18.76 4.37
CA GLU A 111 -0.42 18.53 3.87
C GLU A 111 -0.41 17.96 2.44
N ALA A 112 -1.54 17.46 1.98
CA ALA A 112 -1.68 16.97 0.60
C ALA A 112 -1.74 18.12 -0.43
N THR A 113 -2.09 19.35 -0.02
CA THR A 113 -2.29 20.48 -0.93
C THR A 113 -1.01 20.81 -1.71
N GLY A 114 -1.06 20.71 -3.04
CA GLY A 114 0.09 20.93 -3.93
C GLY A 114 1.14 19.83 -3.91
N ALA A 115 1.02 18.83 -3.05
CA ALA A 115 2.00 17.77 -2.89
C ALA A 115 2.03 16.79 -4.07
N GLU A 116 3.20 16.28 -4.37
CA GLU A 116 3.43 15.09 -5.20
C GLU A 116 3.64 13.90 -4.26
N VAL A 117 2.66 13.01 -4.17
CA VAL A 117 2.57 12.03 -3.09
C VAL A 117 2.95 10.63 -3.55
N LEU A 118 3.92 10.00 -2.85
CA LEU A 118 4.17 8.57 -2.90
C LEU A 118 3.19 7.87 -1.94
N LEU A 119 2.16 7.24 -2.48
CA LEU A 119 1.21 6.45 -1.71
C LEU A 119 1.66 4.99 -1.66
N LEU A 120 1.95 4.50 -0.46
CA LEU A 120 2.42 3.14 -0.20
C LEU A 120 1.30 2.25 0.31
N ASP A 121 1.23 1.04 -0.22
CA ASP A 121 0.40 -0.05 0.32
C ASP A 121 1.23 -1.32 0.45
N ASP A 122 0.92 -2.17 1.40
CA ASP A 122 1.62 -3.43 1.54
C ASP A 122 1.03 -4.53 0.65
N THR A 123 -0.29 -4.52 0.46
CA THR A 123 -0.98 -5.62 -0.22
C THR A 123 -2.09 -5.14 -1.14
N TRP A 124 -1.94 -5.36 -2.44
CA TRP A 124 -3.00 -5.15 -3.42
C TRP A 124 -3.87 -6.41 -3.52
N ALA A 125 -5.08 -6.36 -2.97
CA ALA A 125 -6.11 -7.38 -3.17
C ALA A 125 -7.02 -7.00 -4.35
N SER A 126 -7.97 -6.11 -4.14
CA SER A 126 -8.81 -5.52 -5.20
C SER A 126 -8.29 -4.18 -5.72
N GLY A 127 -7.43 -3.53 -4.94
CA GLY A 127 -6.96 -2.16 -5.19
C GLY A 127 -7.91 -1.08 -4.67
N ALA A 128 -9.09 -1.43 -4.18
CA ALA A 128 -10.11 -0.48 -3.74
C ALA A 128 -9.56 0.53 -2.70
N SER A 129 -8.86 0.04 -1.68
CA SER A 129 -8.30 0.92 -0.63
C SER A 129 -7.27 1.90 -1.17
N ALA A 130 -6.34 1.43 -2.00
CA ALA A 130 -5.30 2.29 -2.58
C ALA A 130 -5.90 3.34 -3.53
N GLN A 131 -6.88 2.94 -4.34
CA GLN A 131 -7.59 3.86 -5.24
C GLN A 131 -8.41 4.90 -4.45
N SER A 132 -9.16 4.47 -3.43
CA SER A 132 -9.92 5.38 -2.57
C SER A 132 -9.02 6.37 -1.81
N ALA A 133 -7.86 5.92 -1.33
CA ALA A 133 -6.88 6.79 -0.69
C ALA A 133 -6.26 7.80 -1.69
N ALA A 134 -5.98 7.36 -2.91
CA ALA A 134 -5.50 8.25 -3.97
C ALA A 134 -6.55 9.32 -4.34
N VAL A 135 -7.83 8.96 -4.39
CA VAL A 135 -8.93 9.93 -4.59
C VAL A 135 -8.98 10.94 -3.44
N ALA A 136 -8.90 10.49 -2.18
CA ALA A 136 -8.88 11.39 -1.02
C ALA A 136 -7.71 12.39 -1.06
N LEU A 137 -6.52 11.94 -1.46
CA LEU A 137 -5.35 12.80 -1.65
C LEU A 137 -5.60 13.82 -2.76
N LYS A 138 -6.17 13.42 -3.89
CA LYS A 138 -6.51 14.33 -5.00
C LYS A 138 -7.59 15.34 -4.60
N GLN A 139 -8.61 14.93 -3.84
CA GLN A 139 -9.65 15.83 -3.30
C GLN A 139 -9.07 16.85 -2.33
N ALA A 140 -8.03 16.50 -1.57
CA ALA A 140 -7.29 17.40 -0.68
C ALA A 140 -6.26 18.28 -1.41
N GLY A 141 -6.22 18.25 -2.75
CA GLY A 141 -5.39 19.13 -3.55
C GLY A 141 -4.00 18.57 -3.91
N ALA A 142 -3.74 17.27 -3.77
CA ALA A 142 -2.49 16.69 -4.23
C ALA A 142 -2.34 16.86 -5.75
N ARG A 143 -1.17 17.37 -6.18
CA ARG A 143 -0.88 17.60 -7.59
C ARG A 143 -0.76 16.28 -8.35
N ALA A 144 -0.06 15.32 -7.79
CA ALA A 144 0.09 13.98 -8.36
C ALA A 144 0.15 12.92 -7.24
N VAL A 145 -0.25 11.70 -7.57
CA VAL A 145 -0.19 10.55 -6.65
C VAL A 145 0.37 9.36 -7.38
N ALA A 146 1.52 8.85 -6.93
CA ALA A 146 2.10 7.60 -7.38
C ALA A 146 1.81 6.49 -6.37
N VAL A 147 1.15 5.42 -6.79
CA VAL A 147 0.84 4.28 -5.92
C VAL A 147 1.89 3.20 -6.10
N VAL A 148 2.55 2.83 -5.01
CA VAL A 148 3.50 1.70 -4.98
C VAL A 148 3.04 0.67 -3.96
N VAL A 149 2.96 -0.59 -4.40
CA VAL A 149 2.48 -1.70 -3.59
C VAL A 149 3.55 -2.78 -3.53
N ILE A 150 3.83 -3.31 -2.34
CA ILE A 150 4.86 -4.34 -2.15
C ILE A 150 4.42 -5.65 -2.79
N GLY A 151 3.21 -6.13 -2.48
CA GLY A 151 2.74 -7.41 -2.96
C GLY A 151 1.32 -7.41 -3.50
N ARG A 152 1.11 -8.03 -4.67
CA ARG A 152 -0.22 -8.30 -5.20
C ARG A 152 -0.68 -9.67 -4.77
N HIS A 153 -1.77 -9.74 -4.03
CA HIS A 153 -2.39 -11.01 -3.65
C HIS A 153 -3.00 -11.70 -4.88
N VAL A 154 -2.51 -12.89 -5.18
CA VAL A 154 -3.07 -13.74 -6.24
C VAL A 154 -3.81 -14.90 -5.58
N PRO A 155 -5.13 -15.04 -5.77
CA PRO A 155 -5.86 -16.19 -5.28
C PRO A 155 -5.32 -17.46 -5.96
N HIS A 156 -5.06 -18.48 -5.17
CA HIS A 156 -4.65 -19.77 -5.70
C HIS A 156 -5.84 -20.38 -6.44
N ARG A 157 -5.85 -20.29 -7.78
CA ARG A 157 -6.78 -21.09 -8.59
C ARG A 157 -6.35 -22.55 -8.43
N ARG A 158 -7.10 -23.35 -7.69
CA ARG A 158 -6.98 -24.80 -7.78
C ARG A 158 -7.21 -25.17 -9.26
N PRO A 159 -6.34 -25.95 -9.91
CA PRO A 159 -6.66 -26.52 -11.19
C PRO A 159 -7.99 -27.26 -11.02
N GLN A 160 -8.99 -26.91 -11.82
CA GLN A 160 -10.16 -27.79 -11.96
C GLN A 160 -9.63 -29.06 -12.61
N VAL A 161 -9.42 -30.09 -11.81
CA VAL A 161 -9.25 -31.46 -12.33
C VAL A 161 -10.62 -31.81 -12.90
N ASN A 162 -10.75 -31.67 -14.23
CA ASN A 162 -11.86 -32.24 -14.96
C ASN A 162 -11.82 -33.75 -14.68
N ARG A 163 -12.59 -34.22 -13.69
CA ARG A 163 -12.91 -35.62 -13.58
C ARG A 163 -13.75 -35.94 -14.79
N LEU A 164 -13.12 -36.46 -15.85
CA LEU A 164 -13.81 -37.20 -16.87
C LEU A 164 -14.54 -38.33 -16.14
N ARG A 165 -15.84 -38.21 -16.08
CA ARG A 165 -16.69 -39.34 -15.64
C ARG A 165 -16.58 -40.44 -16.71
N PRO A 166 -16.42 -41.71 -16.30
CA PRO A 166 -16.43 -42.85 -17.22
C PRO A 166 -17.77 -42.98 -17.91
#